data_a898a1cc3e7604e6171654f2b3568d6a
#
_entry.id   a898a1cc3e7604e6171654f2b3568d6a
#
_cell.length_a   1.000
_cell.length_b   1.000
_cell.length_c   1.000
_cell.angle_alpha   90.00
_cell.angle_beta   90.00
_cell.angle_gamma   90.00
#
_symmetry.space_group_name_H-M   'P 1'
#
loop_
_entity.id
_entity.type
_entity.pdbx_description
1 polymer ?
#
loop_
_entity_poly.entity_id
_entity_poly.type
_entity_poly.pdbx_seq_one_letter_code
_entity_poly.pdbx_strand_id
1 'polypeptide(L)'
;MDTRSKEEYDGSAVRAARTGHIPTAINIDWQDNLDQDVFKSPEHLEQMYKIPKDAEVITYCQGGYRAANSFVVLKMLGFKNARMYLGSWGEWGNRPDLPAETSSRK
;
A
#
# COMPACT_ATOMS: atom_id res chain seq x y z
N MET A 1 -1.85 4.52 -0.42
CA MET A 1 -1.84 3.20 -1.09
C MET A 1 -1.30 2.16 -0.13
N ASP A 2 -2.13 1.20 0.18
CA ASP A 2 -1.77 0.10 1.08
C ASP A 2 -1.07 -0.99 0.28
N THR A 3 0.15 -1.31 0.67
CA THR A 3 0.99 -2.27 -0.05
C THR A 3 1.00 -3.64 0.62
N ARG A 4 0.15 -3.83 1.63
CA ARG A 4 0.03 -5.09 2.36
C ARG A 4 -0.82 -6.08 1.57
N SER A 5 -0.97 -7.28 2.13
CA SER A 5 -1.85 -8.28 1.53
C SER A 5 -3.31 -7.82 1.54
N LYS A 6 -4.11 -8.44 0.67
CA LYS A 6 -5.53 -8.16 0.61
C LYS A 6 -6.22 -8.46 1.95
N GLU A 7 -5.80 -9.52 2.62
CA GLU A 7 -6.37 -9.92 3.91
C GLU A 7 -6.09 -8.87 5.00
N GLU A 8 -4.90 -8.29 5.01
CA GLU A 8 -4.60 -7.21 5.94
C GLU A 8 -5.44 -5.97 5.61
N TYR A 9 -5.55 -5.63 4.33
CA TYR A 9 -6.32 -4.48 3.86
C TYR A 9 -7.80 -4.62 4.19
N ASP A 10 -8.36 -5.80 3.95
CA ASP A 10 -9.79 -6.06 4.17
C ASP A 10 -10.14 -6.14 5.65
N GLY A 11 -9.18 -6.46 6.49
CA GLY A 11 -9.40 -6.58 7.92
C GLY A 11 -9.51 -8.00 8.43
N SER A 12 -9.33 -8.99 7.57
CA SER A 12 -9.41 -10.40 7.99
C SER A 12 -8.12 -10.90 8.63
N ALA A 13 -6.99 -10.21 8.39
CA ALA A 13 -5.73 -10.51 9.08
C ALA A 13 -5.42 -9.39 10.06
N VAL A 14 -5.07 -9.73 11.28
CA VAL A 14 -4.90 -8.78 12.39
C VAL A 14 -3.41 -8.66 12.74
N ARG A 15 -2.85 -7.44 12.63
CA ARG A 15 -1.46 -7.18 12.97
C ARG A 15 -1.28 -5.95 13.86
N ALA A 16 -2.37 -5.41 14.39
CA ALA A 16 -2.35 -4.25 15.26
C ALA A 16 -3.59 -4.31 16.14
N ALA A 17 -3.82 -3.30 16.96
CA ALA A 17 -5.00 -3.25 17.82
C ALA A 17 -6.29 -3.20 17.01
N ARG A 18 -6.21 -2.61 15.79
CA ARG A 18 -7.37 -2.57 14.88
C ARG A 18 -7.02 -3.24 13.56
N THR A 19 -8.03 -3.61 12.81
CA THR A 19 -7.89 -4.21 11.49
C THR A 19 -8.31 -3.23 10.41
N GLY A 20 -8.00 -3.57 9.15
CA GLY A 20 -8.45 -2.78 8.02
C GLY A 20 -7.37 -1.89 7.47
N HIS A 21 -7.78 -0.74 6.95
CA HIS A 21 -6.87 0.17 6.24
C HIS A 21 -7.23 1.63 6.49
N ILE A 22 -6.32 2.50 6.09
CA ILE A 22 -6.56 3.95 6.15
C ILE A 22 -7.67 4.30 5.15
N PRO A 23 -8.68 5.07 5.55
CA PRO A 23 -9.77 5.44 4.64
C PRO A 23 -9.24 6.04 3.34
N THR A 24 -9.86 5.72 2.24
CA THR A 24 -9.55 6.12 0.87
C THR A 24 -8.34 5.41 0.25
N ALA A 25 -7.61 4.59 1.02
CA ALA A 25 -6.47 3.87 0.48
C ALA A 25 -6.92 2.79 -0.51
N ILE A 26 -6.19 2.66 -1.61
CA ILE A 26 -6.33 1.52 -2.52
C ILE A 26 -5.30 0.47 -2.13
N ASN A 27 -5.54 -0.76 -2.54
CA ASN A 27 -4.65 -1.87 -2.19
C ASN A 27 -3.96 -2.43 -3.44
N ILE A 28 -2.63 -2.34 -3.46
CA ILE A 28 -1.80 -3.04 -4.43
C ILE A 28 -0.72 -3.74 -3.62
N ASP A 29 -0.82 -5.07 -3.51
CA ASP A 29 0.12 -5.88 -2.76
C ASP A 29 1.52 -5.73 -3.37
N TRP A 30 2.51 -5.46 -2.53
CA TRP A 30 3.89 -5.27 -3.00
C TRP A 30 4.42 -6.49 -3.74
N GLN A 31 3.94 -7.69 -3.40
CA GLN A 31 4.38 -8.92 -4.06
C GLN A 31 3.96 -8.95 -5.53
N ASP A 32 2.88 -8.24 -5.87
CA ASP A 32 2.43 -8.17 -7.26
C ASP A 32 3.36 -7.32 -8.13
N ASN A 33 4.29 -6.58 -7.53
CA ASN A 33 5.32 -5.85 -8.28
C ASN A 33 6.39 -6.78 -8.82
N LEU A 34 6.45 -8.01 -8.32
CA LEU A 34 7.57 -8.91 -8.57
C LEU A 34 7.16 -10.08 -9.45
N ASP A 35 8.11 -10.51 -10.25
CA ASP A 35 8.06 -11.77 -10.98
C ASP A 35 9.23 -12.58 -10.43
N GLN A 36 8.94 -13.46 -9.47
CA GLN A 36 9.94 -14.15 -8.66
C GLN A 36 10.78 -13.11 -7.90
N ASP A 37 12.08 -13.01 -8.16
CA ASP A 37 12.97 -12.16 -7.38
C ASP A 37 13.27 -10.82 -8.06
N VAL A 38 12.61 -10.51 -9.18
CA VAL A 38 12.84 -9.28 -9.92
C VAL A 38 11.54 -8.52 -10.13
N PHE A 39 11.62 -7.23 -10.37
CA PHE A 39 10.44 -6.44 -10.71
C PHE A 39 9.88 -6.88 -12.06
N LYS A 40 8.56 -6.85 -12.16
CA LYS A 40 7.89 -7.05 -13.44
C LYS A 40 8.31 -5.93 -14.40
N SER A 41 8.08 -6.15 -15.71
CA SER A 41 8.44 -5.15 -16.72
C SER A 41 7.71 -3.83 -16.46
N PRO A 42 8.28 -2.69 -16.90
CA PRO A 42 7.61 -1.40 -16.75
C PRO A 42 6.22 -1.39 -17.39
N GLU A 43 6.04 -2.04 -18.52
CA GLU A 43 4.75 -2.12 -19.20
C GLU A 43 3.72 -2.84 -18.35
N HIS A 44 4.10 -3.92 -17.69
CA HIS A 44 3.22 -4.68 -16.83
C HIS A 44 2.85 -3.85 -15.59
N LEU A 45 3.85 -3.20 -14.98
CA LEU A 45 3.64 -2.37 -13.80
C LEU A 45 2.72 -1.18 -14.12
N GLU A 46 2.87 -0.58 -15.29
CA GLU A 46 1.99 0.52 -15.71
C GLU A 46 0.53 0.08 -15.75
N GLN A 47 0.27 -1.15 -16.15
CA GLN A 47 -1.08 -1.67 -16.19
C GLN A 47 -1.67 -1.90 -14.81
N MET A 48 -0.82 -2.16 -13.81
CA MET A 48 -1.26 -2.37 -12.44
C MET A 48 -1.55 -1.05 -11.73
N TYR A 49 -0.75 -0.02 -12.03
CA TYR A 49 -0.80 1.27 -11.33
C TYR A 49 -1.60 2.28 -12.14
N LYS A 50 -2.92 2.10 -12.15
CA LYS A 50 -3.82 2.98 -12.92
C LYS A 50 -4.17 4.23 -12.11
N ILE A 51 -3.16 5.00 -11.81
CA ILE A 51 -3.26 6.22 -11.01
C ILE A 51 -2.66 7.35 -11.85
N PRO A 52 -3.25 8.54 -11.85
CA PRO A 52 -2.64 9.67 -12.56
C PRO A 52 -1.22 9.94 -12.05
N LYS A 53 -0.29 10.17 -12.97
CA LYS A 53 1.13 10.32 -12.62
C LYS A 53 1.41 11.56 -11.78
N ASP A 54 0.54 12.56 -11.83
CA ASP A 54 0.67 13.78 -11.05
C ASP A 54 -0.03 13.70 -9.69
N ALA A 55 -0.69 12.59 -9.39
CA ALA A 55 -1.33 12.42 -8.09
C ALA A 55 -0.29 12.25 -7.00
N GLU A 56 -0.59 12.77 -5.82
CA GLU A 56 0.21 12.47 -4.65
C GLU A 56 -0.15 11.08 -4.15
N VAL A 57 0.81 10.16 -4.15
CA VAL A 57 0.62 8.78 -3.72
C VAL A 57 1.49 8.51 -2.51
N ILE A 58 0.86 8.12 -1.42
CA ILE A 58 1.56 7.82 -0.18
C ILE A 58 1.46 6.32 0.05
N THR A 59 2.61 5.63 0.13
CA THR A 59 2.63 4.19 0.37
C THR A 59 2.77 3.90 1.85
N TYR A 60 2.12 2.83 2.30
CA TYR A 60 2.32 2.33 3.65
C TYR A 60 2.14 0.81 3.67
N CYS A 61 2.65 0.17 4.72
CA CYS A 61 2.46 -1.25 4.95
C CYS A 61 2.30 -1.49 6.45
N GLN A 62 2.90 -2.52 7.02
CA GLN A 62 2.85 -2.72 8.47
C GLN A 62 3.95 -1.93 9.17
N GLY A 63 5.19 -2.02 8.70
CA GLY A 63 6.35 -1.36 9.33
C GLY A 63 7.22 -0.55 8.37
N GLY A 64 6.80 -0.34 7.13
CA GLY A 64 7.49 0.50 6.17
C GLY A 64 8.27 -0.26 5.10
N TYR A 65 8.67 -1.51 5.35
CA TYR A 65 9.56 -2.24 4.43
C TYR A 65 8.89 -2.57 3.09
N ARG A 66 7.67 -3.09 3.13
CA ARG A 66 6.93 -3.42 1.91
C ARG A 66 6.56 -2.15 1.14
N ALA A 67 6.26 -1.08 1.87
CA ALA A 67 5.94 0.21 1.27
C ALA A 67 7.14 0.79 0.52
N ALA A 68 8.35 0.53 0.99
CA ALA A 68 9.57 0.98 0.33
C ALA A 68 9.71 0.36 -1.06
N ASN A 69 9.39 -0.92 -1.20
CA ASN A 69 9.41 -1.60 -2.49
C ASN A 69 8.48 -0.90 -3.48
N SER A 70 7.23 -0.66 -3.08
CA SER A 70 6.25 -0.01 -3.95
C SER A 70 6.59 1.46 -4.21
N PHE A 71 7.22 2.14 -3.25
CA PHE A 71 7.70 3.49 -3.46
C PHE A 71 8.71 3.55 -4.61
N VAL A 72 9.65 2.59 -4.64
CA VAL A 72 10.63 2.50 -5.72
C VAL A 72 9.92 2.30 -7.06
N VAL A 73 8.93 1.42 -7.11
CA VAL A 73 8.16 1.19 -8.34
C VAL A 73 7.50 2.50 -8.82
N LEU A 74 6.88 3.23 -7.90
CA LEU A 74 6.24 4.50 -8.26
C LEU A 74 7.24 5.48 -8.87
N LYS A 75 8.43 5.57 -8.28
CA LYS A 75 9.47 6.45 -8.81
C LYS A 75 9.94 5.98 -10.18
N MET A 76 10.12 4.68 -10.38
CA MET A 76 10.51 4.12 -11.68
C MET A 76 9.47 4.42 -12.76
N LEU A 77 8.20 4.42 -12.39
CA LEU A 77 7.11 4.69 -13.34
C LEU A 77 6.86 6.18 -13.58
N GLY A 78 7.59 7.06 -12.88
CA GLY A 78 7.48 8.50 -13.13
C GLY A 78 6.50 9.24 -12.24
N PHE A 79 6.08 8.66 -11.13
CA PHE A 79 5.22 9.34 -10.15
C PHE A 79 6.09 10.31 -9.34
N LYS A 80 6.02 11.59 -9.66
CA LYS A 80 6.89 12.61 -9.05
C LYS A 80 6.50 12.91 -7.61
N ASN A 81 5.25 12.70 -7.25
CA ASN A 81 4.72 13.05 -5.94
C ASN A 81 4.51 11.82 -5.05
N ALA A 82 5.35 10.80 -5.24
CA ALA A 82 5.31 9.60 -4.41
C ALA A 82 6.02 9.87 -3.08
N ARG A 83 5.41 9.38 -2.00
CA ARG A 83 5.92 9.53 -0.63
C ARG A 83 5.67 8.25 0.15
N MET A 84 6.35 8.10 1.28
CA MET A 84 6.17 6.97 2.17
C MET A 84 5.69 7.46 3.54
N TYR A 85 4.75 6.71 4.11
CA TYR A 85 4.38 6.87 5.51
C TYR A 85 5.08 5.75 6.30
N LEU A 86 6.23 6.06 6.89
CA LEU A 86 7.05 5.05 7.55
C LEU A 86 6.38 4.40 8.75
N GLY A 87 5.58 5.16 9.51
CA GLY A 87 4.88 4.60 10.67
C GLY A 87 3.93 3.48 10.30
N SER A 88 3.33 3.59 9.15
CA SER A 88 2.50 2.55 8.54
C SER A 88 1.38 2.08 9.48
N TRP A 89 0.84 0.88 9.23
CA TRP A 89 -0.26 0.38 10.03
C TRP A 89 0.15 0.08 11.48
N GLY A 90 1.42 -0.23 11.70
CA GLY A 90 1.94 -0.42 13.05
C GLY A 90 1.73 0.79 13.94
N GLU A 91 1.74 1.99 13.36
CA GLU A 91 1.42 3.21 14.08
C GLU A 91 -0.07 3.52 13.99
N TRP A 92 -0.60 3.61 12.76
CA TRP A 92 -1.98 4.04 12.52
C TRP A 92 -3.00 3.11 13.15
N GLY A 93 -2.81 1.79 12.99
CA GLY A 93 -3.75 0.80 13.50
C GLY A 93 -3.78 0.68 15.01
N ASN A 94 -2.77 1.23 15.68
CA ASN A 94 -2.69 1.22 17.15
C ASN A 94 -3.11 2.56 17.77
N ARG A 95 -3.55 3.50 16.94
CA ARG A 95 -4.03 4.81 17.42
C ARG A 95 -5.54 4.87 17.33
N PRO A 96 -6.25 4.80 18.47
CA PRO A 96 -7.72 4.79 18.44
C PRO A 96 -8.33 6.10 17.98
N ASP A 97 -7.55 7.20 17.96
CA ASP A 97 -8.01 8.51 17.53
C ASP A 97 -8.01 8.67 16.01
N LEU A 98 -7.44 7.71 15.25
CA LEU A 98 -7.38 7.79 13.80
C LEU A 98 -8.42 6.88 13.16
N PRO A 99 -8.98 7.29 12.00
CA PRO A 99 -10.02 6.48 11.36
C PRO A 99 -9.46 5.24 10.67
N ALA A 100 -10.27 4.20 10.61
CA ALA A 100 -9.91 2.96 9.91
C ALA A 100 -11.17 2.37 9.26
N GLU A 101 -10.97 1.73 8.11
CA GLU A 101 -12.05 1.07 7.37
C GLU A 101 -11.71 -0.40 7.15
N THR A 102 -12.74 -1.24 7.08
CA THR A 102 -12.60 -2.62 6.61
C THR A 102 -13.40 -2.78 5.33
N SER A 103 -12.97 -3.67 4.47
CA SER A 103 -13.72 -4.01 3.26
C SER A 103 -14.66 -5.15 3.59
N SER A 104 -15.86 -4.81 3.94
CA SER A 104 -16.83 -5.81 4.30
C SER A 104 -17.46 -6.40 3.08
N ARG A 105 -17.72 -6.74 3.28
CA ARG A 105 -18.43 -7.18 2.72
C ARG A 105 -19.32 -7.31 2.41
N LYS A 106 -19.70 -7.24 2.42
CA LYS A 106 -20.57 -7.35 2.41
C LYS A 106 -20.95 -7.86 1.86
#